data_17a5a54d9dc177a001d602cacad50d49
#
_entry.id   17a5a54d9dc177a001d602cacad50d49
#
_cell.length_a   1.000
_cell.length_b   1.000
_cell.length_c   1.000
_cell.angle_alpha   90.00
_cell.angle_beta   90.00
_cell.angle_gamma   90.00
#
_symmetry.space_group_name_H-M   'P 1'
#
loop_
_entity.id
_entity.type
_entity.pdbx_description
1 polymer ?
#
loop_
_entity_poly.entity_id
_entity_poly.type
_entity_poly.pdbx_seq_one_letter_code
_entity_poly.pdbx_strand_id
1 'polypeptide(L)'
;MAGGFTSYDVYERMGYQYMAASFDGAGWLPSTHEDPEAALQAEIDAMVEPMRKALEKDPDFFCGQIIFQKDGYNMAKRTPVAFALGKQLALLKEYGYRVVSVGELMEESPFTDVGRDDPLFEKLVALAKTRAIVFTDNKLRLDDKMTVGELAMLLAPRDEAISRRVAQLRKTGKAGPYDGAMSYCRENGLIDASAKAEDAVTRLPDAMFDKVTDFTRRNVYAAYKMEE
;
A
#
# COMPACT_ATOMS: atom_id res chain seq x y z
N MET A 1 16.33 27.42 1.56
CA MET A 1 16.91 26.19 2.11
C MET A 1 16.84 25.17 0.98
N ALA A 2 17.98 24.66 0.53
CA ALA A 2 18.02 23.62 -0.48
C ALA A 2 17.34 22.36 0.13
N GLY A 3 16.21 21.95 -0.44
CA GLY A 3 15.57 20.71 -0.08
C GLY A 3 16.55 19.58 -0.27
N GLY A 4 16.94 18.92 0.80
CA GLY A 4 17.84 17.77 0.72
C GLY A 4 17.19 16.67 -0.11
N PHE A 5 17.93 16.11 -1.04
CA PHE A 5 17.51 14.90 -1.75
C PHE A 5 17.25 13.78 -0.74
N THR A 6 16.12 13.12 -0.88
CA THR A 6 15.86 11.89 -0.16
C THR A 6 16.57 10.73 -0.85
N SER A 7 16.76 9.61 -0.16
CA SER A 7 17.27 8.39 -0.79
C SER A 7 16.38 7.92 -1.95
N TYR A 8 15.07 8.21 -1.90
CA TYR A 8 14.14 7.94 -2.99
C TYR A 8 14.50 8.71 -4.26
N ASP A 9 14.74 10.01 -4.16
CA ASP A 9 15.10 10.86 -5.31
C ASP A 9 16.37 10.36 -6.00
N VAL A 10 17.33 9.87 -5.19
CA VAL A 10 18.57 9.30 -5.72
C VAL A 10 18.31 8.01 -6.47
N TYR A 11 17.54 7.08 -5.89
CA TYR A 11 17.25 5.80 -6.54
C TYR A 11 16.42 5.96 -7.81
N GLU A 12 15.41 6.82 -7.82
CA GLU A 12 14.64 7.11 -9.03
C GLU A 12 15.51 7.67 -10.15
N ARG A 13 16.43 8.61 -9.85
CA ARG A 13 17.36 9.16 -10.83
C ARG A 13 18.35 8.15 -11.38
N MET A 14 18.69 7.13 -10.59
CA MET A 14 19.53 6.01 -11.01
C MET A 14 18.76 4.94 -11.78
N GLY A 15 17.46 5.10 -12.00
CA GLY A 15 16.61 4.13 -12.67
C GLY A 15 16.21 2.94 -11.80
N TYR A 16 16.39 3.03 -10.48
CA TYR A 16 15.93 2.01 -9.54
C TYR A 16 14.52 2.31 -9.03
N GLN A 17 13.74 1.26 -8.83
CA GLN A 17 12.46 1.35 -8.19
C GLN A 17 12.59 0.92 -6.73
N TYR A 18 12.17 1.80 -5.81
CA TYR A 18 12.10 1.45 -4.39
C TYR A 18 10.90 0.57 -4.12
N MET A 19 11.12 -0.54 -3.43
CA MET A 19 10.07 -1.45 -3.01
C MET A 19 10.17 -1.69 -1.52
N ALA A 20 9.08 -1.39 -0.81
CA ALA A 20 8.95 -1.73 0.60
C ALA A 20 8.27 -3.08 0.76
N ALA A 21 8.71 -3.86 1.74
CA ALA A 21 7.94 -5.00 2.19
C ALA A 21 6.65 -4.55 2.86
N SER A 22 5.60 -5.32 2.69
CA SER A 22 4.29 -5.10 3.30
C SER A 22 4.02 -6.03 4.49
N PHE A 23 4.79 -7.10 4.60
CA PHE A 23 4.74 -8.04 5.72
C PHE A 23 6.16 -8.38 6.20
N ASP A 24 6.39 -8.25 7.52
CA ASP A 24 7.64 -8.68 8.15
C ASP A 24 7.56 -10.16 8.50
N GLY A 25 8.29 -10.98 7.75
CA GLY A 25 8.39 -12.43 7.95
C GLY A 25 9.33 -12.82 9.10
N ALA A 26 9.84 -11.87 9.86
CA ALA A 26 10.74 -12.05 11.01
C ALA A 26 12.08 -12.77 10.66
N GLY A 27 12.59 -13.61 11.59
CA GLY A 27 13.81 -14.39 11.40
C GLY A 27 15.09 -13.73 11.92
N TRP A 28 15.01 -12.52 12.46
CA TRP A 28 16.16 -11.75 12.94
C TRP A 28 16.33 -11.71 14.47
N LEU A 29 15.26 -11.96 15.23
CA LEU A 29 15.32 -12.03 16.69
C LEU A 29 15.61 -13.47 17.15
N PRO A 30 16.51 -13.66 18.14
CA PRO A 30 16.78 -14.95 18.71
C PRO A 30 15.69 -15.34 19.71
N SER A 31 15.43 -16.63 19.82
CA SER A 31 14.69 -17.19 20.95
C SER A 31 15.51 -17.15 22.24
N THR A 32 14.81 -17.08 23.38
CA THR A 32 15.39 -17.10 24.73
C THR A 32 15.58 -18.52 25.30
N HIS A 33 15.21 -19.57 24.55
CA HIS A 33 15.44 -20.95 24.99
C HIS A 33 16.92 -21.26 25.11
N GLU A 34 17.32 -21.92 26.16
CA GLU A 34 18.71 -22.31 26.42
C GLU A 34 19.14 -23.47 25.50
N ASP A 35 18.25 -24.43 25.28
CA ASP A 35 18.50 -25.54 24.35
C ASP A 35 18.50 -25.05 22.91
N PRO A 36 19.59 -25.31 22.13
CA PRO A 36 19.71 -24.82 20.75
C PRO A 36 18.63 -25.33 19.79
N GLU A 37 18.17 -26.58 19.95
CA GLU A 37 17.14 -27.16 19.09
C GLU A 37 15.77 -26.54 19.37
N ALA A 38 15.42 -26.43 20.65
CA ALA A 38 14.20 -25.73 21.08
C ALA A 38 14.22 -24.25 20.68
N ALA A 39 15.37 -23.61 20.78
CA ALA A 39 15.53 -22.22 20.34
C ALA A 39 15.30 -22.06 18.84
N LEU A 40 15.88 -22.92 18.01
CA LEU A 40 15.70 -22.90 16.57
C LEU A 40 14.23 -23.18 16.20
N GLN A 41 13.59 -24.16 16.84
CA GLN A 41 12.19 -24.47 16.57
C GLN A 41 11.27 -23.29 16.94
N ALA A 42 11.49 -22.64 18.08
CA ALA A 42 10.73 -21.47 18.48
C ALA A 42 10.92 -20.29 17.51
N GLU A 43 12.12 -20.09 16.98
CA GLU A 43 12.41 -19.09 15.95
C GLU A 43 11.69 -19.39 14.62
N ILE A 44 11.65 -20.66 14.22
CA ILE A 44 10.90 -21.12 13.04
C ILE A 44 9.40 -20.85 13.24
N ASP A 45 8.86 -21.21 14.41
CA ASP A 45 7.45 -21.03 14.72
C ASP A 45 7.08 -19.54 14.75
N ALA A 46 7.95 -18.69 15.28
CA ALA A 46 7.77 -17.25 15.24
C ALA A 46 7.70 -16.65 13.82
N MET A 47 8.24 -17.34 12.82
CA MET A 47 8.15 -16.94 11.41
C MET A 47 6.89 -17.50 10.71
N VAL A 48 6.41 -18.67 11.11
CA VAL A 48 5.30 -19.39 10.44
C VAL A 48 3.94 -19.02 11.05
N GLU A 49 3.84 -18.98 12.38
CA GLU A 49 2.56 -18.77 13.07
C GLU A 49 1.89 -17.41 12.79
N PRO A 50 2.61 -16.29 12.67
CA PRO A 50 1.96 -15.03 12.26
C PRO A 50 1.33 -15.11 10.87
N MET A 51 1.95 -15.82 9.93
CA MET A 51 1.38 -16.03 8.60
C MET A 51 0.12 -16.91 8.67
N ARG A 52 0.17 -18.00 9.43
CA ARG A 52 -0.98 -18.87 9.66
C ARG A 52 -2.18 -18.11 10.22
N LYS A 53 -1.96 -17.34 11.29
CA LYS A 53 -3.00 -16.53 11.92
C LYS A 53 -3.59 -15.46 10.98
N ALA A 54 -2.74 -14.87 10.14
CA ALA A 54 -3.21 -13.91 9.15
C ALA A 54 -4.14 -14.59 8.12
N LEU A 55 -3.75 -15.75 7.60
CA LEU A 55 -4.52 -16.53 6.62
C LEU A 55 -5.81 -17.13 7.21
N GLU A 56 -5.79 -17.58 8.47
CA GLU A 56 -6.99 -18.03 9.16
C GLU A 56 -8.03 -16.93 9.34
N LYS A 57 -7.58 -15.70 9.53
CA LYS A 57 -8.43 -14.53 9.66
C LYS A 57 -8.91 -14.00 8.30
N ASP A 58 -8.04 -14.02 7.32
CA ASP A 58 -8.29 -13.53 5.96
C ASP A 58 -7.50 -14.38 4.96
N PRO A 59 -8.17 -15.33 4.27
CA PRO A 59 -7.50 -16.20 3.30
C PRO A 59 -6.80 -15.45 2.16
N ASP A 60 -7.20 -14.22 1.85
CA ASP A 60 -6.64 -13.38 0.79
C ASP A 60 -5.57 -12.41 1.30
N PHE A 61 -5.20 -12.47 2.58
CA PHE A 61 -4.31 -11.51 3.24
C PHE A 61 -2.99 -11.27 2.49
N PHE A 62 -2.40 -12.30 1.91
CA PHE A 62 -1.11 -12.19 1.21
C PHE A 62 -1.23 -11.89 -0.29
N CYS A 63 -2.42 -11.64 -0.83
CA CYS A 63 -2.57 -11.23 -2.22
C CYS A 63 -1.83 -9.91 -2.47
N GLY A 64 -0.87 -9.93 -3.43
CA GLY A 64 -0.07 -8.75 -3.76
C GLY A 64 0.94 -8.31 -2.69
N GLN A 65 1.14 -9.08 -1.62
CA GLN A 65 2.07 -8.74 -0.55
C GLN A 65 3.51 -9.08 -0.91
N ILE A 66 4.43 -8.24 -0.45
CA ILE A 66 5.87 -8.50 -0.47
C ILE A 66 6.30 -8.87 0.93
N ILE A 67 6.71 -10.13 1.10
CA ILE A 67 7.15 -10.66 2.38
C ILE A 67 8.65 -10.43 2.53
N PHE A 68 9.03 -9.65 3.53
CA PHE A 68 10.43 -9.49 3.92
C PHE A 68 10.86 -10.64 4.81
N GLN A 69 12.04 -11.18 4.54
CA GLN A 69 12.73 -12.10 5.44
C GLN A 69 14.21 -11.75 5.48
N LYS A 70 14.81 -11.94 6.64
CA LYS A 70 16.24 -11.78 6.76
C LYS A 70 16.91 -13.08 6.33
N ASP A 71 17.63 -13.04 5.21
CA ASP A 71 18.52 -14.11 4.81
C ASP A 71 19.79 -14.12 5.68
N GLY A 72 20.43 -15.25 5.80
CA GLY A 72 21.56 -15.45 6.68
C GLY A 72 21.16 -15.85 8.11
N TYR A 73 21.99 -15.49 9.07
CA TYR A 73 21.77 -15.85 10.48
C TYR A 73 21.19 -14.70 11.30
N ASN A 74 20.46 -15.03 12.35
CA ASN A 74 19.95 -14.08 13.33
C ASN A 74 21.05 -13.59 14.31
N MET A 75 20.67 -12.79 15.29
CA MET A 75 21.59 -12.26 16.31
C MET A 75 22.30 -13.35 17.13
N ALA A 76 21.71 -14.55 17.24
CA ALA A 76 22.32 -15.72 17.88
C ALA A 76 23.09 -16.64 16.90
N LYS A 77 23.34 -16.15 15.68
CA LYS A 77 24.06 -16.89 14.62
C LYS A 77 23.38 -18.19 14.18
N ARG A 78 22.06 -18.29 14.32
CA ARG A 78 21.23 -19.37 13.75
C ARG A 78 20.60 -18.90 12.44
N THR A 79 20.22 -19.85 11.59
CA THR A 79 19.61 -19.58 10.28
C THR A 79 18.16 -20.04 10.21
N PRO A 80 17.23 -19.50 11.04
CA PRO A 80 15.85 -19.98 11.11
C PRO A 80 15.13 -19.87 9.77
N VAL A 81 15.44 -18.87 8.94
CA VAL A 81 14.81 -18.65 7.64
C VAL A 81 15.03 -19.85 6.71
N ALA A 82 16.19 -20.49 6.74
CA ALA A 82 16.49 -21.63 5.90
C ALA A 82 15.55 -22.83 6.19
N PHE A 83 15.08 -22.96 7.43
CA PHE A 83 14.15 -24.02 7.86
C PHE A 83 12.68 -23.59 7.79
N ALA A 84 12.40 -22.31 8.05
CA ALA A 84 11.05 -21.76 8.04
C ALA A 84 10.48 -21.61 6.62
N LEU A 85 11.31 -21.26 5.64
CA LEU A 85 10.89 -20.94 4.27
C LEU A 85 10.05 -22.06 3.64
N GLY A 86 10.49 -23.31 3.76
CA GLY A 86 9.74 -24.45 3.25
C GLY A 86 8.34 -24.59 3.86
N LYS A 87 8.21 -24.34 5.18
CA LYS A 87 6.92 -24.38 5.89
C LYS A 87 6.01 -23.22 5.47
N GLN A 88 6.57 -22.02 5.28
CA GLN A 88 5.84 -20.84 4.83
C GLN A 88 5.32 -21.00 3.39
N LEU A 89 6.16 -21.54 2.50
CA LEU A 89 5.75 -21.84 1.12
C LEU A 89 4.67 -22.92 1.06
N ALA A 90 4.78 -23.95 1.90
CA ALA A 90 3.74 -25.00 2.00
C ALA A 90 2.41 -24.42 2.49
N LEU A 91 2.46 -23.56 3.52
CA LEU A 91 1.28 -22.87 4.05
C LEU A 91 0.61 -21.98 2.99
N LEU A 92 1.39 -21.16 2.29
CA LEU A 92 0.84 -20.31 1.21
C LEU A 92 0.22 -21.17 0.10
N LYS A 93 0.85 -22.27 -0.28
CA LYS A 93 0.32 -23.20 -1.29
C LYS A 93 -1.00 -23.86 -0.85
N GLU A 94 -1.14 -24.21 0.43
CA GLU A 94 -2.38 -24.77 1.01
C GLU A 94 -3.56 -23.79 0.82
N TYR A 95 -3.32 -22.48 0.92
CA TYR A 95 -4.31 -21.44 0.69
C TYR A 95 -4.42 -21.01 -0.79
N GLY A 96 -3.77 -21.73 -1.72
CA GLY A 96 -3.90 -21.48 -3.15
C GLY A 96 -2.99 -20.38 -3.71
N TYR A 97 -2.06 -19.86 -2.92
CA TYR A 97 -1.15 -18.82 -3.39
C TYR A 97 -0.11 -19.33 -4.39
N ARG A 98 0.18 -18.53 -5.37
CA ARG A 98 1.37 -18.63 -6.22
C ARG A 98 2.39 -17.57 -5.78
N VAL A 99 3.55 -18.03 -5.33
CA VAL A 99 4.67 -17.14 -5.00
C VAL A 99 5.42 -16.83 -6.29
N VAL A 100 5.63 -15.57 -6.58
CA VAL A 100 6.20 -15.05 -7.81
C VAL A 100 7.37 -14.12 -7.51
N SER A 101 8.18 -13.82 -8.53
CA SER A 101 9.16 -12.76 -8.43
C SER A 101 8.47 -11.39 -8.35
N VAL A 102 9.18 -10.40 -7.81
CA VAL A 102 8.69 -9.02 -7.77
C VAL A 102 8.39 -8.50 -9.18
N GLY A 103 9.20 -8.86 -10.18
CA GLY A 103 8.96 -8.50 -11.57
C GLY A 103 7.63 -9.02 -12.08
N GLU A 104 7.35 -10.32 -11.87
CA GLU A 104 6.05 -10.91 -12.21
C GLU A 104 4.89 -10.26 -11.47
N LEU A 105 5.05 -9.98 -10.16
CA LEU A 105 4.03 -9.30 -9.38
C LEU A 105 3.72 -7.90 -9.94
N MET A 106 4.73 -7.18 -10.44
CA MET A 106 4.54 -5.87 -11.04
C MET A 106 3.85 -5.90 -12.41
N GLU A 107 3.93 -7.04 -13.11
CA GLU A 107 3.23 -7.27 -14.37
C GLU A 107 1.76 -7.65 -14.16
N GLU A 108 1.40 -8.11 -12.97
CA GLU A 108 0.02 -8.44 -12.62
C GLU A 108 -0.77 -7.19 -12.19
N SER A 109 -2.10 -7.30 -12.17
CA SER A 109 -2.95 -6.25 -11.62
C SER A 109 -2.68 -6.12 -10.11
N PRO A 110 -2.42 -4.90 -9.59
CA PRO A 110 -2.40 -4.65 -8.16
C PRO A 110 -3.80 -4.72 -7.53
N PHE A 111 -4.84 -4.86 -8.35
CA PHE A 111 -6.24 -4.86 -7.93
C PHE A 111 -6.86 -6.22 -8.16
N THR A 112 -7.70 -6.67 -7.22
CA THR A 112 -8.40 -7.95 -7.33
C THR A 112 -9.77 -7.83 -8.02
N ASP A 113 -10.28 -6.62 -8.16
CA ASP A 113 -11.59 -6.30 -8.75
C ASP A 113 -11.50 -5.53 -10.08
N VAL A 114 -10.29 -5.29 -10.59
CA VAL A 114 -10.05 -4.61 -11.88
C VAL A 114 -9.08 -5.42 -12.71
N GLY A 115 -9.55 -5.98 -13.81
CA GLY A 115 -8.74 -6.76 -14.75
C GLY A 115 -7.97 -5.87 -15.73
N ARG A 116 -6.99 -6.46 -16.40
CA ARG A 116 -6.18 -5.77 -17.43
C ARG A 116 -6.99 -5.36 -18.67
N ASP A 117 -8.13 -5.96 -18.87
CA ASP A 117 -9.09 -5.65 -19.95
C ASP A 117 -9.97 -4.43 -19.62
N ASP A 118 -9.94 -3.93 -18.38
CA ASP A 118 -10.68 -2.71 -18.03
C ASP A 118 -10.07 -1.49 -18.74
N PRO A 119 -10.88 -0.65 -19.40
CA PRO A 119 -10.39 0.54 -20.13
C PRO A 119 -9.62 1.54 -19.25
N LEU A 120 -9.82 1.52 -17.94
CA LEU A 120 -9.12 2.38 -16.98
C LEU A 120 -7.87 1.76 -16.39
N PHE A 121 -7.57 0.48 -16.68
CA PHE A 121 -6.52 -0.29 -15.99
C PHE A 121 -5.17 0.45 -15.93
N GLU A 122 -4.64 0.86 -17.08
CA GLU A 122 -3.34 1.53 -17.15
C GLU A 122 -3.32 2.87 -16.37
N LYS A 123 -4.43 3.61 -16.43
CA LYS A 123 -4.59 4.88 -15.71
C LYS A 123 -4.63 4.65 -14.20
N LEU A 124 -5.36 3.62 -13.75
CA LEU A 124 -5.46 3.25 -12.35
C LEU A 124 -4.13 2.76 -11.79
N VAL A 125 -3.37 1.97 -12.55
CA VAL A 125 -2.02 1.54 -12.17
C VAL A 125 -1.08 2.75 -12.05
N ALA A 126 -1.14 3.71 -12.98
CA ALA A 126 -0.36 4.95 -12.91
C ALA A 126 -0.73 5.77 -11.66
N LEU A 127 -2.03 5.94 -11.36
CA LEU A 127 -2.49 6.62 -10.16
C LEU A 127 -2.06 5.90 -8.86
N ALA A 128 -2.10 4.57 -8.84
CA ALA A 128 -1.62 3.78 -7.71
C ALA A 128 -0.11 3.99 -7.48
N LYS A 129 0.70 4.00 -8.53
CA LYS A 129 2.14 4.29 -8.45
C LYS A 129 2.43 5.68 -7.90
N THR A 130 1.62 6.67 -8.21
CA THR A 130 1.73 8.02 -7.64
C THR A 130 1.15 8.15 -6.24
N ARG A 131 0.55 7.09 -5.70
CA ARG A 131 -0.18 7.09 -4.43
C ARG A 131 -1.38 8.06 -4.40
N ALA A 132 -1.89 8.44 -5.54
CA ALA A 132 -3.13 9.21 -5.66
C ALA A 132 -4.37 8.37 -5.36
N ILE A 133 -4.24 7.03 -5.37
CA ILE A 133 -5.27 6.09 -4.95
C ILE A 133 -4.82 5.46 -3.63
N VAL A 134 -5.71 5.44 -2.63
CA VAL A 134 -5.51 4.75 -1.36
C VAL A 134 -6.50 3.59 -1.28
N PHE A 135 -5.96 2.40 -1.12
CA PHE A 135 -6.74 1.18 -0.91
C PHE A 135 -6.01 0.26 0.08
N THR A 136 -6.76 -0.49 0.86
CA THR A 136 -6.21 -1.32 1.94
C THR A 136 -6.41 -2.82 1.72
N ASP A 137 -7.28 -3.19 0.78
CA ASP A 137 -7.70 -4.57 0.50
C ASP A 137 -7.53 -4.95 -0.98
N ASN A 138 -6.67 -4.24 -1.70
CA ASN A 138 -6.41 -4.41 -3.13
C ASN A 138 -7.67 -4.33 -4.03
N LYS A 139 -8.73 -3.65 -3.56
CA LYS A 139 -9.97 -3.42 -4.30
C LYS A 139 -10.19 -1.94 -4.55
N LEU A 140 -10.51 -1.59 -5.77
CA LEU A 140 -10.82 -0.22 -6.16
C LEU A 140 -12.31 0.12 -6.07
N ARG A 141 -13.20 -0.88 -6.21
CA ARG A 141 -14.66 -0.70 -6.16
C ARG A 141 -15.10 0.45 -7.05
N LEU A 142 -14.75 0.36 -8.35
CA LEU A 142 -14.88 1.47 -9.29
C LEU A 142 -16.31 2.01 -9.42
N ASP A 143 -17.32 1.18 -9.14
CA ASP A 143 -18.73 1.55 -9.21
C ASP A 143 -19.27 2.17 -7.91
N ASP A 144 -18.47 2.18 -6.83
CA ASP A 144 -18.83 2.85 -5.59
C ASP A 144 -18.68 4.37 -5.72
N LYS A 145 -19.45 5.11 -4.92
CA LYS A 145 -19.27 6.56 -4.81
C LYS A 145 -17.89 6.89 -4.27
N MET A 146 -17.24 7.85 -4.91
CA MET A 146 -15.96 8.36 -4.41
C MET A 146 -16.17 9.16 -3.13
N THR A 147 -15.25 9.00 -2.17
CA THR A 147 -15.23 9.81 -0.96
C THR A 147 -14.44 11.10 -1.16
N VAL A 148 -14.71 12.11 -0.31
CA VAL A 148 -13.96 13.38 -0.35
C VAL A 148 -12.48 13.18 -0.05
N GLY A 149 -12.13 12.20 0.79
CA GLY A 149 -10.75 11.84 1.06
C GLY A 149 -10.02 11.30 -0.18
N GLU A 150 -10.67 10.44 -0.95
CA GLU A 150 -10.13 9.90 -2.21
C GLU A 150 -9.97 11.01 -3.26
N LEU A 151 -10.97 11.89 -3.39
CA LEU A 151 -10.87 13.06 -4.27
C LEU A 151 -9.73 13.97 -3.85
N ALA A 152 -9.57 14.25 -2.57
CA ALA A 152 -8.47 15.09 -2.07
C ALA A 152 -7.09 14.49 -2.43
N MET A 153 -6.93 13.16 -2.39
CA MET A 153 -5.69 12.50 -2.81
C MET A 153 -5.38 12.67 -4.30
N LEU A 154 -6.40 12.80 -5.14
CA LEU A 154 -6.21 13.08 -6.57
C LEU A 154 -5.84 14.54 -6.83
N LEU A 155 -6.43 15.46 -6.07
CA LEU A 155 -6.26 16.91 -6.28
C LEU A 155 -4.99 17.49 -5.63
N ALA A 156 -4.54 16.91 -4.53
CA ALA A 156 -3.39 17.43 -3.80
C ALA A 156 -2.08 16.97 -4.45
N PRO A 157 -1.09 17.89 -4.66
CA PRO A 157 0.24 17.48 -5.04
C PRO A 157 0.83 16.49 -4.02
N ARG A 158 1.45 15.43 -4.53
CA ARG A 158 1.98 14.32 -3.69
C ARG A 158 2.86 14.82 -2.55
N ASP A 159 3.80 15.70 -2.86
CA ASP A 159 4.78 16.20 -1.87
C ASP A 159 4.11 17.00 -0.76
N GLU A 160 3.12 17.83 -1.10
CA GLU A 160 2.35 18.60 -0.14
C GLU A 160 1.49 17.69 0.75
N ALA A 161 0.78 16.74 0.17
CA ALA A 161 -0.06 15.78 0.91
C ALA A 161 0.79 14.97 1.92
N ILE A 162 1.94 14.49 1.50
CA ILE A 162 2.87 13.73 2.35
C ILE A 162 3.47 14.61 3.44
N SER A 163 3.97 15.78 3.10
CA SER A 163 4.60 16.70 4.06
C SER A 163 3.63 17.12 5.17
N ARG A 164 2.39 17.42 4.81
CA ARG A 164 1.33 17.81 5.76
C ARG A 164 0.90 16.65 6.63
N ARG A 165 0.79 15.45 6.07
CA ARG A 165 0.50 14.23 6.85
C ARG A 165 1.60 13.95 7.88
N VAL A 166 2.87 14.09 7.51
CA VAL A 166 4.00 13.93 8.43
C VAL A 166 3.96 14.99 9.54
N ALA A 167 3.67 16.25 9.19
CA ALA A 167 3.54 17.33 10.17
C ALA A 167 2.37 17.07 11.14
N GLN A 168 1.24 16.57 10.65
CA GLN A 168 0.09 16.20 11.46
C GLN A 168 0.43 15.03 12.40
N LEU A 169 1.09 13.99 11.88
CA LEU A 169 1.52 12.85 12.69
C LEU A 169 2.45 13.29 13.83
N ARG A 170 3.39 14.19 13.56
CA ARG A 170 4.29 14.75 14.58
C ARG A 170 3.56 15.53 15.67
N LYS A 171 2.49 16.23 15.32
CA LYS A 171 1.69 17.04 16.26
C LYS A 171 0.76 16.19 17.13
N THR A 172 0.10 15.23 16.54
CA THR A 172 -1.01 14.49 17.15
C THR A 172 -0.71 13.04 17.47
N GLY A 173 0.40 12.50 16.97
CA GLY A 173 0.71 11.08 16.98
C GLY A 173 -0.25 10.21 16.16
N LYS A 174 -1.22 10.84 15.48
CA LYS A 174 -2.24 10.17 14.65
C LYS A 174 -2.41 10.95 13.34
N ALA A 175 -2.25 10.26 12.23
CA ALA A 175 -2.58 10.80 10.91
C ALA A 175 -3.28 9.73 10.09
N GLY A 176 -4.49 10.03 9.65
CA GLY A 176 -5.24 9.20 8.70
C GLY A 176 -4.57 9.21 7.31
N PRO A 177 -4.98 8.30 6.42
CA PRO A 177 -4.42 8.22 5.07
C PRO A 177 -4.66 9.49 4.25
N TYR A 178 -5.72 10.22 4.51
CA TYR A 178 -6.16 11.39 3.74
C TYR A 178 -5.80 12.74 4.38
N ASP A 179 -5.35 12.80 5.64
CA ASP A 179 -5.24 14.05 6.42
C ASP A 179 -4.40 15.13 5.73
N GLY A 180 -3.28 14.74 5.13
CA GLY A 180 -2.40 15.66 4.44
C GLY A 180 -3.05 16.28 3.20
N ALA A 181 -3.66 15.46 2.38
CA ALA A 181 -4.37 15.87 1.17
C ALA A 181 -5.60 16.71 1.50
N MET A 182 -6.38 16.30 2.50
CA MET A 182 -7.55 17.03 2.99
C MET A 182 -7.17 18.43 3.50
N SER A 183 -6.07 18.54 4.28
CA SER A 183 -5.59 19.83 4.77
C SER A 183 -5.20 20.75 3.62
N TYR A 184 -4.41 20.24 2.65
CA TYR A 184 -4.05 21.01 1.46
C TYR A 184 -5.28 21.46 0.68
N CYS A 185 -6.21 20.56 0.39
CA CYS A 185 -7.39 20.87 -0.41
C CYS A 185 -8.32 21.88 0.27
N ARG A 186 -8.49 21.83 1.60
CA ARG A 186 -9.26 22.85 2.35
C ARG A 186 -8.62 24.21 2.28
N GLU A 187 -7.32 24.30 2.52
CA GLU A 187 -6.57 25.56 2.50
C GLU A 187 -6.58 26.23 1.12
N ASN A 188 -6.66 25.44 0.05
CA ASN A 188 -6.72 25.92 -1.33
C ASN A 188 -8.15 26.02 -1.89
N GLY A 189 -9.18 25.78 -1.07
CA GLY A 189 -10.58 25.91 -1.49
C GLY A 189 -11.04 24.87 -2.52
N LEU A 190 -10.33 23.73 -2.63
CA LEU A 190 -10.65 22.66 -3.56
C LEU A 190 -11.75 21.73 -3.05
N ILE A 191 -11.96 21.71 -1.72
CA ILE A 191 -13.03 20.99 -1.05
C ILE A 191 -13.63 21.86 0.05
N ASP A 192 -14.84 21.55 0.50
CA ASP A 192 -15.48 22.25 1.62
C ASP A 192 -14.65 22.12 2.90
N ALA A 193 -14.53 23.22 3.66
CA ALA A 193 -13.76 23.26 4.89
C ALA A 193 -14.31 22.32 5.97
N SER A 194 -15.61 22.06 5.98
CA SER A 194 -16.30 21.19 6.93
C SER A 194 -16.36 19.73 6.49
N ALA A 195 -16.04 19.42 5.22
CA ALA A 195 -16.14 18.06 4.67
C ALA A 195 -15.22 17.08 5.42
N LYS A 196 -15.70 15.88 5.65
CA LYS A 196 -14.94 14.76 6.22
C LYS A 196 -14.44 13.84 5.11
N ALA A 197 -13.40 13.07 5.41
CA ALA A 197 -12.79 12.19 4.43
C ALA A 197 -13.76 11.07 3.96
N GLU A 198 -14.64 10.61 4.84
CA GLU A 198 -15.66 9.60 4.58
C GLU A 198 -16.90 10.10 3.85
N ASP A 199 -17.09 11.41 3.74
CA ASP A 199 -18.24 11.97 3.05
C ASP A 199 -18.22 11.61 1.56
N ALA A 200 -19.39 11.31 0.99
CA ALA A 200 -19.49 11.07 -0.45
C ALA A 200 -19.29 12.38 -1.22
N VAL A 201 -18.59 12.30 -2.35
CA VAL A 201 -18.44 13.43 -3.26
C VAL A 201 -19.80 13.81 -3.84
N THR A 202 -20.25 15.04 -3.60
CA THR A 202 -21.49 15.60 -4.12
C THR A 202 -21.27 16.66 -5.19
N ARG A 203 -20.05 17.21 -5.23
CA ARG A 203 -19.63 18.21 -6.22
C ARG A 203 -18.17 18.02 -6.55
N LEU A 204 -17.84 18.01 -7.83
CA LEU A 204 -16.46 18.03 -8.30
C LEU A 204 -15.97 19.48 -8.48
N PRO A 205 -14.64 19.71 -8.45
CA PRO A 205 -14.06 20.96 -8.92
C PRO A 205 -14.53 21.29 -10.34
N ASP A 206 -14.71 22.59 -10.65
CA ASP A 206 -15.30 23.04 -11.91
C ASP A 206 -14.61 22.44 -13.16
N ALA A 207 -13.29 22.28 -13.12
CA ALA A 207 -12.51 21.66 -14.20
C ALA A 207 -12.90 20.20 -14.51
N MET A 208 -13.43 19.47 -13.53
CA MET A 208 -13.84 18.06 -13.69
C MET A 208 -15.35 17.90 -13.85
N PHE A 209 -16.15 18.88 -13.41
CA PHE A 209 -17.60 18.79 -13.34
C PHE A 209 -18.25 18.50 -14.70
N ASP A 210 -17.81 19.21 -15.73
CA ASP A 210 -18.38 19.08 -17.08
C ASP A 210 -18.11 17.71 -17.73
N LYS A 211 -17.17 16.95 -17.18
CA LYS A 211 -16.75 15.64 -17.72
C LYS A 211 -17.37 14.46 -17.00
N VAL A 212 -17.99 14.69 -15.84
CA VAL A 212 -18.52 13.64 -14.97
C VAL A 212 -19.99 13.88 -14.68
N THR A 213 -20.82 13.03 -15.23
CA THR A 213 -22.29 13.07 -15.00
C THR A 213 -22.72 12.15 -13.85
N ASP A 214 -21.86 11.22 -13.43
CA ASP A 214 -22.04 10.30 -12.32
C ASP A 214 -20.77 10.30 -11.45
N PHE A 215 -20.92 10.46 -10.14
CA PHE A 215 -19.82 10.54 -9.17
C PHE A 215 -19.40 9.18 -8.61
N THR A 216 -19.51 8.13 -9.42
CA THR A 216 -18.83 6.87 -9.09
C THR A 216 -17.31 7.03 -9.24
N ARG A 217 -16.56 6.20 -8.53
CA ARG A 217 -15.08 6.19 -8.64
C ARG A 217 -14.63 6.03 -10.08
N ARG A 218 -15.27 5.14 -10.85
CA ARG A 218 -14.98 4.92 -12.27
C ARG A 218 -15.01 6.21 -13.08
N ASN A 219 -16.07 6.98 -12.94
CA ASN A 219 -16.26 8.20 -13.70
C ASN A 219 -15.29 9.30 -13.26
N VAL A 220 -15.05 9.43 -11.94
CA VAL A 220 -14.12 10.41 -11.41
C VAL A 220 -12.68 10.10 -11.83
N TYR A 221 -12.23 8.84 -11.75
CA TYR A 221 -10.90 8.46 -12.23
C TYR A 221 -10.76 8.66 -13.75
N ALA A 222 -11.79 8.35 -14.53
CA ALA A 222 -11.77 8.60 -15.97
C ALA A 222 -11.63 10.10 -16.29
N ALA A 223 -12.42 10.96 -15.62
CA ALA A 223 -12.38 12.40 -15.82
C ALA A 223 -11.03 13.00 -15.44
N TYR A 224 -10.46 12.60 -14.30
CA TYR A 224 -9.16 13.09 -13.83
C TYR A 224 -8.04 12.89 -14.86
N LYS A 225 -8.08 11.81 -15.63
CA LYS A 225 -7.06 11.49 -16.63
C LYS A 225 -7.31 12.09 -18.02
N MET A 226 -8.42 12.74 -18.25
CA MET A 226 -8.71 13.37 -19.54
C MET A 226 -8.09 14.77 -19.69
N GLU A 227 -7.44 15.29 -18.65
CA GLU A 227 -6.87 16.65 -18.61
C GLU A 227 -5.37 16.71 -18.97
N GLU A 228 -4.74 15.58 -19.22
CA GLU A 228 -3.42 15.48 -19.85
C GLU A 228 -3.59 15.34 -21.37
#